data_d2b116595dc608616dc687b6ee698b04
#
_entry.id   d2b116595dc608616dc687b6ee698b04
#
_cell.length_a   1.000
_cell.length_b   1.000
_cell.length_c   1.000
_cell.angle_alpha   90.00
_cell.angle_beta   90.00
_cell.angle_gamma   90.00
#
_symmetry.space_group_name_H-M   'P 1'
#
loop_
_entity.id
_entity.type
_entity.pdbx_description
1 polymer ?
#
loop_
_entity_poly.entity_id
_entity_poly.type
_entity_poly.pdbx_seq_one_letter_code
_entity_poly.pdbx_strand_id
1 'polypeptide(L)'
;VSERIGPLLTLRVHEALLAAWSAGATTISCSLDLERSTTTVELRADGWTWDGCRFPFLQTCKDRTIYHWVDAGFQPVARFTTSLIKLVPTEWGPPTFEIDGIKMLPTAQVSPYADAGRKVSLIAPRGKLILDTCGGLGYFAAWCLRGQASHVYSYESNPDVIWLRSLNPWSPNNRWLPEIGGALTLTTGDIAERIATMPSESIDAILHDPPRFGIAGELYS
;
A
#
# COMPACT_ATOMS: atom_id res chain seq x y z
N VAL A 1 -11.99 3.70 17.93
CA VAL A 1 -12.42 4.46 16.74
C VAL A 1 -11.51 4.00 15.62
N SER A 2 -12.06 3.27 14.66
CA SER A 2 -11.32 2.82 13.48
C SER A 2 -10.97 4.07 12.66
N GLU A 3 -9.70 4.48 12.63
CA GLU A 3 -9.24 5.53 11.73
C GLU A 3 -9.49 5.09 10.29
N ARG A 4 -10.53 5.65 9.68
CA ARG A 4 -10.74 5.52 8.23
C ARG A 4 -9.60 6.26 7.54
N ILE A 5 -8.90 5.60 6.66
CA ILE A 5 -8.06 6.28 5.68
C ILE A 5 -8.99 7.23 4.93
N GLY A 6 -8.69 8.54 4.94
CA GLY A 6 -9.42 9.53 4.17
C GLY A 6 -9.32 9.25 2.67
N PRO A 7 -9.97 10.05 1.83
CA PRO A 7 -9.91 9.87 0.39
C PRO A 7 -8.46 10.02 -0.11
N LEU A 8 -8.08 9.10 -1.01
CA LEU A 8 -6.81 9.16 -1.73
C LEU A 8 -7.07 9.71 -3.14
N LEU A 9 -6.36 10.75 -3.52
CA LEU A 9 -6.46 11.34 -4.86
C LEU A 9 -5.20 11.05 -5.67
N THR A 10 -5.44 10.69 -6.93
CA THR A 10 -4.42 10.67 -8.00
C THR A 10 -4.79 11.71 -9.05
N LEU A 11 -3.86 12.05 -9.95
CA LEU A 11 -4.15 12.95 -11.06
C LEU A 11 -5.38 12.48 -11.85
N ARG A 12 -5.48 11.20 -12.17
CA ARG A 12 -6.60 10.62 -12.91
C ARG A 12 -7.95 10.85 -12.22
N VAL A 13 -8.03 10.62 -10.91
CA VAL A 13 -9.27 10.84 -10.15
C VAL A 13 -9.60 12.33 -10.07
N HIS A 14 -8.59 13.18 -9.84
CA HIS A 14 -8.77 14.63 -9.80
C HIS A 14 -9.28 15.18 -11.11
N GLU A 15 -8.70 14.79 -12.24
CA GLU A 15 -9.15 15.19 -13.58
C GLU A 15 -10.57 14.71 -13.88
N ALA A 16 -10.93 13.49 -13.48
CA ALA A 16 -12.28 12.97 -13.63
C ALA A 16 -13.32 13.79 -12.84
N LEU A 17 -13.00 14.18 -11.59
CA LEU A 17 -13.85 15.03 -10.76
C LEU A 17 -14.06 16.40 -11.43
N LEU A 18 -12.99 17.04 -11.92
CA LEU A 18 -13.06 18.34 -12.61
C LEU A 18 -13.83 18.25 -13.93
N ALA A 19 -13.59 17.22 -14.72
CA ALA A 19 -14.28 17.01 -16.00
C ALA A 19 -15.79 16.82 -15.79
N ALA A 20 -16.19 16.00 -14.81
CA ALA A 20 -17.59 15.78 -14.48
C ALA A 20 -18.26 17.09 -14.01
N TRP A 21 -17.59 17.84 -13.13
CA TRP A 21 -18.09 19.14 -12.69
C TRP A 21 -18.25 20.12 -13.87
N SER A 22 -17.25 20.23 -14.72
CA SER A 22 -17.29 21.10 -15.91
C SER A 22 -18.37 20.71 -16.91
N ALA A 23 -18.76 19.44 -16.95
CA ALA A 23 -19.88 18.94 -17.75
C ALA A 23 -21.26 19.16 -17.09
N GLY A 24 -21.32 19.79 -15.92
CA GLY A 24 -22.55 20.05 -15.18
C GLY A 24 -23.10 18.86 -14.39
N ALA A 25 -22.31 17.82 -14.18
CA ALA A 25 -22.73 16.69 -13.35
C ALA A 25 -22.79 17.11 -11.88
N THR A 26 -23.78 16.60 -11.15
CA THR A 26 -23.93 16.79 -9.70
C THR A 26 -23.33 15.64 -8.90
N THR A 27 -23.05 14.52 -9.55
CA THR A 27 -22.44 13.34 -8.95
C THR A 27 -21.50 12.66 -9.94
N ILE A 28 -20.52 11.92 -9.42
CA ILE A 28 -19.65 11.04 -10.21
C ILE A 28 -19.33 9.78 -9.41
N SER A 29 -19.21 8.66 -10.12
CA SER A 29 -18.67 7.41 -9.55
C SER A 29 -17.17 7.35 -9.79
N CYS A 30 -16.38 7.23 -8.72
CA CYS A 30 -14.92 7.17 -8.79
C CYS A 30 -14.35 6.29 -7.68
N SER A 31 -13.04 6.03 -7.73
CA SER A 31 -12.33 5.36 -6.66
C SER A 31 -11.54 6.36 -5.82
N LEU A 32 -11.72 6.32 -4.51
CA LEU A 32 -10.99 7.13 -3.53
C LEU A 32 -10.03 6.28 -2.68
N ASP A 33 -9.76 5.04 -3.12
CA ASP A 33 -8.94 4.04 -2.43
C ASP A 33 -8.05 3.26 -3.40
N LEU A 34 -7.54 3.93 -4.42
CA LEU A 34 -6.61 3.38 -5.42
C LEU A 34 -7.18 2.15 -6.16
N GLU A 35 -8.39 2.26 -6.69
CA GLU A 35 -9.11 1.24 -7.47
C GLU A 35 -9.49 -0.01 -6.68
N ARG A 36 -9.49 0.04 -5.35
CA ARG A 36 -9.93 -1.10 -4.53
C ARG A 36 -11.45 -1.21 -4.48
N SER A 37 -12.12 -0.06 -4.43
CA SER A 37 -13.57 0.04 -4.49
C SER A 37 -14.02 1.26 -5.31
N THR A 38 -15.30 1.30 -5.61
CA THR A 38 -15.94 2.42 -6.30
C THR A 38 -16.94 3.06 -5.36
N THR A 39 -16.97 4.38 -5.33
CA THR A 39 -17.92 5.16 -4.54
C THR A 39 -18.51 6.29 -5.38
N THR A 40 -19.66 6.81 -4.96
CA THR A 40 -20.25 7.99 -5.55
C THR A 40 -19.95 9.21 -4.68
N VAL A 41 -19.49 10.29 -5.30
CA VAL A 41 -19.29 11.59 -4.66
C VAL A 41 -20.24 12.63 -5.24
N GLU A 42 -20.66 13.58 -4.43
CA GLU A 42 -21.45 14.74 -4.87
C GLU A 42 -20.50 15.88 -5.24
N LEU A 43 -20.75 16.50 -6.40
CA LEU A 43 -19.96 17.62 -6.90
C LEU A 43 -20.63 18.96 -6.56
N ARG A 44 -19.83 19.96 -6.23
CA ARG A 44 -20.24 21.32 -5.88
C ARG A 44 -19.25 22.34 -6.45
N ALA A 45 -19.64 23.60 -6.45
CA ALA A 45 -18.81 24.68 -7.01
C ALA A 45 -17.44 24.83 -6.33
N ASP A 46 -17.36 24.52 -5.05
CA ASP A 46 -16.17 24.69 -4.21
C ASP A 46 -15.43 23.36 -3.90
N GLY A 47 -15.85 22.25 -4.52
CA GLY A 47 -15.26 20.95 -4.28
C GLY A 47 -16.25 19.79 -4.43
N TRP A 48 -16.13 18.81 -3.57
CA TRP A 48 -16.96 17.61 -3.60
C TRP A 48 -17.21 17.08 -2.18
N THR A 49 -18.25 16.25 -2.04
CA THR A 49 -18.66 15.67 -0.77
C THR A 49 -18.61 14.16 -0.85
N TRP A 50 -18.01 13.51 0.13
CA TRP A 50 -17.98 12.08 0.31
C TRP A 50 -18.10 11.72 1.79
N ASP A 51 -18.94 10.73 2.10
CA ASP A 51 -19.18 10.23 3.46
C ASP A 51 -19.53 11.38 4.45
N GLY A 52 -20.31 12.35 3.99
CA GLY A 52 -20.72 13.53 4.77
C GLY A 52 -19.64 14.61 4.96
N CYS A 53 -18.43 14.38 4.50
CA CYS A 53 -17.31 15.33 4.58
C CYS A 53 -17.14 16.09 3.26
N ARG A 54 -16.72 17.36 3.35
CA ARG A 54 -16.40 18.21 2.19
C ARG A 54 -14.91 18.24 1.94
N PHE A 55 -14.55 18.19 0.64
CA PHE A 55 -13.19 18.22 0.16
C PHE A 55 -13.07 19.22 -0.99
N PRO A 56 -12.06 20.11 -0.99
CA PRO A 56 -11.85 21.04 -2.10
C PRO A 56 -11.29 20.32 -3.33
N PHE A 57 -11.46 20.90 -4.51
CA PHE A 57 -10.63 20.55 -5.64
C PHE A 57 -9.18 20.97 -5.38
N LEU A 58 -8.22 20.14 -5.77
CA LEU A 58 -6.80 20.52 -5.71
C LEU A 58 -6.53 21.63 -6.73
N GLN A 59 -5.79 22.66 -6.34
CA GLN A 59 -5.32 23.69 -7.29
C GLN A 59 -4.26 23.13 -8.24
N THR A 60 -3.43 22.23 -7.73
CA THR A 60 -2.39 21.55 -8.50
C THR A 60 -2.32 20.09 -8.08
N CYS A 61 -2.54 19.18 -9.01
CA CYS A 61 -2.37 17.75 -8.81
C CYS A 61 -1.23 17.28 -9.71
N LYS A 62 -0.15 16.76 -9.11
CA LYS A 62 1.03 16.28 -9.86
C LYS A 62 0.82 14.85 -10.29
N ASP A 63 1.29 14.53 -11.49
CA ASP A 63 1.45 13.14 -11.92
C ASP A 63 2.37 12.36 -10.97
N ARG A 64 2.22 11.05 -10.93
CA ARG A 64 3.00 10.14 -10.07
C ARG A 64 2.98 10.51 -8.57
N THR A 65 1.89 11.14 -8.11
CA THR A 65 1.69 11.53 -6.71
C THR A 65 0.32 11.06 -6.24
N ILE A 66 0.28 10.46 -5.07
CA ILE A 66 -0.93 10.15 -4.34
C ILE A 66 -1.06 11.20 -3.24
N TYR A 67 -2.24 11.79 -3.12
CA TYR A 67 -2.56 12.75 -2.07
C TYR A 67 -3.51 12.11 -1.09
N HIS A 68 -3.33 12.37 0.21
CA HIS A 68 -4.23 11.99 1.26
C HIS A 68 -4.73 13.22 2.01
N TRP A 69 -5.92 13.11 2.58
CA TRP A 69 -6.52 14.19 3.37
C TRP A 69 -5.99 14.14 4.80
N VAL A 70 -5.36 15.22 5.24
CA VAL A 70 -4.82 15.39 6.58
C VAL A 70 -4.80 16.88 6.96
N ASP A 71 -5.09 17.20 8.21
CA ASP A 71 -5.05 18.59 8.74
C ASP A 71 -5.82 19.60 7.88
N ALA A 72 -7.03 19.22 7.43
CA ALA A 72 -7.91 20.01 6.57
C ALA A 72 -7.34 20.35 5.18
N GLY A 73 -6.42 19.54 4.65
CA GLY A 73 -5.85 19.70 3.32
C GLY A 73 -5.38 18.40 2.68
N PHE A 74 -5.23 18.40 1.35
CA PHE A 74 -4.59 17.29 0.65
C PHE A 74 -3.08 17.46 0.66
N GLN A 75 -2.38 16.47 1.16
CA GLN A 75 -0.92 16.43 1.18
C GLN A 75 -0.41 15.20 0.41
N PRO A 76 0.76 15.27 -0.25
CA PRO A 76 1.38 14.11 -0.85
C PRO A 76 1.63 13.00 0.18
N VAL A 77 1.39 11.76 -0.19
CA VAL A 77 1.81 10.60 0.60
C VAL A 77 3.31 10.41 0.37
N ALA A 78 4.09 11.28 0.99
CA ALA A 78 5.54 11.33 0.91
C ALA A 78 6.14 11.84 2.21
N ARG A 79 7.33 11.35 2.55
CA ARG A 79 8.14 11.81 3.69
C ARG A 79 9.60 11.93 3.29
N PHE A 80 10.28 12.88 3.90
CA PHE A 80 11.73 13.00 3.86
C PHE A 80 12.26 12.98 5.28
N THR A 81 13.00 11.95 5.61
CA THR A 81 13.76 11.81 6.87
C THR A 81 15.25 11.73 6.55
N THR A 82 15.76 10.57 6.16
CA THR A 82 17.09 10.37 5.59
C THR A 82 17.04 10.28 4.07
N SER A 83 15.93 9.80 3.52
CA SER A 83 15.64 9.63 2.10
C SER A 83 14.23 10.13 1.80
N LEU A 84 13.97 10.50 0.54
CA LEU A 84 12.62 10.80 0.09
C LEU A 84 11.88 9.49 -0.21
N ILE A 85 10.89 9.18 0.62
CA ILE A 85 10.04 8.00 0.44
C ILE A 85 8.63 8.46 0.09
N LYS A 86 8.06 7.90 -0.97
CA LYS A 86 6.70 8.25 -1.43
C LYS A 86 5.93 7.07 -1.99
N LEU A 87 4.62 7.10 -1.83
CA LEU A 87 3.70 6.21 -2.51
C LEU A 87 3.43 6.73 -3.93
N VAL A 88 3.46 5.84 -4.92
CA VAL A 88 3.33 6.21 -6.33
C VAL A 88 2.18 5.44 -6.97
N PRO A 89 1.24 6.12 -7.64
CA PRO A 89 0.12 5.45 -8.30
C PRO A 89 0.62 4.60 -9.47
N THR A 90 -0.15 3.57 -9.81
CA THR A 90 0.05 2.75 -11.01
C THR A 90 -1.23 2.74 -11.83
N GLU A 91 -1.15 2.32 -13.08
CA GLU A 91 -2.32 2.08 -13.93
C GLU A 91 -3.17 0.89 -13.46
N TRP A 92 -2.62 0.06 -12.57
CA TRP A 92 -3.22 -1.16 -12.07
C TRP A 92 -4.09 -0.98 -10.81
N GLY A 93 -4.05 0.21 -10.19
CA GLY A 93 -4.68 0.47 -8.89
C GLY A 93 -3.72 0.30 -7.72
N PRO A 94 -3.27 -0.92 -7.37
CA PRO A 94 -2.29 -1.10 -6.30
C PRO A 94 -1.03 -0.27 -6.53
N PRO A 95 -0.64 0.62 -5.59
CA PRO A 95 0.51 1.50 -5.78
C PRO A 95 1.84 0.76 -5.67
N THR A 96 2.88 1.39 -6.20
CA THR A 96 4.27 1.12 -5.83
C THR A 96 4.78 2.19 -4.86
N PHE A 97 6.02 2.08 -4.41
CA PHE A 97 6.69 3.15 -3.68
C PHE A 97 8.09 3.39 -4.23
N GLU A 98 8.62 4.56 -3.96
CA GLU A 98 9.96 4.98 -4.36
C GLU A 98 10.75 5.43 -3.14
N ILE A 99 12.04 5.11 -3.14
CA ILE A 99 13.05 5.64 -2.23
C ILE A 99 14.07 6.39 -3.10
N ASP A 100 14.20 7.70 -2.89
CA ASP A 100 15.06 8.61 -3.67
C ASP A 100 14.89 8.45 -5.19
N GLY A 101 13.63 8.29 -5.63
CA GLY A 101 13.27 8.13 -7.03
C GLY A 101 13.46 6.71 -7.59
N ILE A 102 14.00 5.78 -6.80
CA ILE A 102 14.17 4.38 -7.19
C ILE A 102 12.89 3.63 -6.85
N LYS A 103 12.26 3.05 -7.87
CA LYS A 103 11.05 2.25 -7.73
C LYS A 103 11.36 0.88 -7.10
N MET A 104 10.61 0.52 -6.04
CA MET A 104 10.84 -0.70 -5.27
C MET A 104 10.07 -1.92 -5.81
N LEU A 105 8.90 -1.72 -6.41
CA LEU A 105 8.07 -2.82 -6.91
C LEU A 105 7.88 -2.72 -8.43
N PRO A 106 7.75 -3.85 -9.17
CA PRO A 106 7.54 -3.84 -10.62
C PRO A 106 6.18 -3.24 -10.98
N THR A 107 6.12 -2.48 -12.08
CA THR A 107 4.89 -1.83 -12.56
C THR A 107 4.75 -1.81 -14.08
N ALA A 108 5.78 -2.28 -14.83
CA ALA A 108 5.79 -2.10 -16.27
C ALA A 108 4.87 -3.10 -17.02
N GLN A 109 4.80 -4.34 -16.56
CA GLN A 109 4.07 -5.41 -17.25
C GLN A 109 3.03 -6.10 -16.38
N VAL A 110 3.02 -5.78 -15.09
CA VAL A 110 2.16 -6.44 -14.11
C VAL A 110 1.92 -5.50 -12.93
N SER A 111 0.74 -5.63 -12.33
CA SER A 111 0.45 -5.00 -11.05
C SER A 111 1.43 -5.48 -9.98
N PRO A 112 2.00 -4.60 -9.14
CA PRO A 112 2.84 -5.02 -8.02
C PRO A 112 2.12 -5.98 -7.07
N TYR A 113 0.82 -5.84 -6.91
CA TYR A 113 -0.01 -6.75 -6.13
C TYR A 113 -0.14 -8.13 -6.79
N ALA A 114 -0.37 -8.19 -8.10
CA ALA A 114 -0.47 -9.44 -8.83
C ALA A 114 0.90 -10.16 -8.93
N ASP A 115 2.00 -9.43 -9.05
CA ASP A 115 3.35 -9.99 -8.99
C ASP A 115 3.61 -10.70 -7.65
N ALA A 116 3.29 -10.03 -6.55
CA ALA A 116 3.36 -10.64 -5.22
C ALA A 116 2.52 -11.92 -5.12
N GLY A 117 1.31 -11.92 -5.69
CA GLY A 117 0.43 -13.10 -5.72
C GLY A 117 1.05 -14.28 -6.47
N ARG A 118 1.70 -14.03 -7.60
CA ARG A 118 2.42 -15.06 -8.36
C ARG A 118 3.57 -15.67 -7.54
N LYS A 119 4.37 -14.84 -6.88
CA LYS A 119 5.47 -15.30 -6.01
C LYS A 119 4.94 -16.11 -4.83
N VAL A 120 3.88 -15.64 -4.16
CA VAL A 120 3.26 -16.35 -3.04
C VAL A 120 2.66 -17.68 -3.46
N SER A 121 2.11 -17.81 -4.67
CA SER A 121 1.56 -19.09 -5.15
C SER A 121 2.59 -20.21 -5.17
N LEU A 122 3.89 -19.89 -5.34
CA LEU A 122 4.97 -20.87 -5.38
C LEU A 122 5.20 -21.57 -4.04
N ILE A 123 4.89 -20.92 -2.94
CA ILE A 123 5.09 -21.47 -1.59
C ILE A 123 3.85 -22.19 -1.05
N ALA A 124 2.70 -22.18 -1.77
CA ALA A 124 1.45 -22.80 -1.33
C ALA A 124 1.13 -22.49 0.15
N PRO A 125 0.68 -21.28 0.48
CA PRO A 125 0.70 -20.72 1.85
C PRO A 125 -0.26 -21.37 2.84
N ARG A 126 -1.25 -22.16 2.37
CA ARG A 126 -2.30 -22.73 3.22
C ARG A 126 -1.75 -23.51 4.42
N GLY A 127 -2.16 -23.07 5.61
CA GLY A 127 -1.81 -23.71 6.88
C GLY A 127 -0.36 -23.51 7.34
N LYS A 128 0.45 -22.73 6.61
CA LYS A 128 1.88 -22.53 6.88
C LYS A 128 2.14 -21.33 7.79
N LEU A 129 3.24 -21.44 8.54
CA LEU A 129 3.91 -20.34 9.22
C LEU A 129 4.92 -19.72 8.23
N ILE A 130 4.73 -18.45 7.87
CA ILE A 130 5.47 -17.80 6.80
C ILE A 130 6.28 -16.64 7.36
N LEU A 131 7.55 -16.54 6.96
CA LEU A 131 8.41 -15.41 7.21
C LEU A 131 8.53 -14.57 5.94
N ASP A 132 8.08 -13.30 5.99
CA ASP A 132 8.23 -12.27 4.98
C ASP A 132 9.33 -11.31 5.48
N THR A 133 10.51 -11.41 4.90
CA THR A 133 11.72 -10.76 5.42
C THR A 133 11.87 -9.30 5.02
N CYS A 134 11.19 -8.87 3.95
CA CYS A 134 11.25 -7.52 3.41
C CYS A 134 9.83 -7.07 3.07
N GLY A 135 9.06 -6.78 4.12
CA GLY A 135 7.60 -6.64 4.05
C GLY A 135 7.08 -5.54 3.12
N GLY A 136 7.82 -4.45 2.96
CA GLY A 136 7.45 -3.34 2.10
C GLY A 136 6.01 -2.90 2.32
N LEU A 137 5.25 -2.76 1.22
CA LEU A 137 3.81 -2.45 1.29
C LEU A 137 2.93 -3.63 1.77
N GLY A 138 3.51 -4.78 2.09
CA GLY A 138 2.79 -5.92 2.66
C GLY A 138 2.00 -6.76 1.65
N TYR A 139 2.33 -6.69 0.37
CA TYR A 139 1.58 -7.43 -0.65
C TYR A 139 1.79 -8.95 -0.55
N PHE A 140 2.98 -9.40 -0.15
CA PHE A 140 3.21 -10.80 0.16
C PHE A 140 2.35 -11.28 1.33
N ALA A 141 2.36 -10.52 2.42
CA ALA A 141 1.54 -10.84 3.59
C ALA A 141 0.05 -10.88 3.23
N ALA A 142 -0.46 -9.93 2.42
CA ALA A 142 -1.84 -9.91 1.97
C ALA A 142 -2.22 -11.19 1.20
N TRP A 143 -1.37 -11.65 0.29
CA TRP A 143 -1.62 -12.87 -0.47
C TRP A 143 -1.45 -14.15 0.35
N CYS A 144 -0.50 -14.18 1.28
CA CYS A 144 -0.36 -15.29 2.21
C CYS A 144 -1.62 -15.48 3.07
N LEU A 145 -2.16 -14.38 3.62
CA LEU A 145 -3.39 -14.41 4.41
C LEU A 145 -4.59 -14.86 3.54
N ARG A 146 -4.75 -14.33 2.33
CA ARG A 146 -5.78 -14.78 1.37
C ARG A 146 -5.62 -16.25 1.00
N GLY A 147 -4.38 -16.74 0.93
CA GLY A 147 -4.04 -18.13 0.71
C GLY A 147 -4.18 -19.00 1.97
N GLN A 148 -4.76 -18.47 3.05
CA GLN A 148 -5.04 -19.18 4.31
C GLN A 148 -3.76 -19.64 5.03
N ALA A 149 -2.69 -18.83 5.01
CA ALA A 149 -1.56 -19.04 5.91
C ALA A 149 -2.03 -19.07 7.37
N SER A 150 -1.42 -19.94 8.19
CA SER A 150 -1.73 -19.97 9.63
C SER A 150 -1.24 -18.70 10.31
N HIS A 151 -0.03 -18.24 9.94
CA HIS A 151 0.53 -17.00 10.45
C HIS A 151 1.56 -16.44 9.46
N VAL A 152 1.65 -15.10 9.39
CA VAL A 152 2.68 -14.39 8.64
C VAL A 152 3.45 -13.47 9.57
N TYR A 153 4.76 -13.68 9.67
CA TYR A 153 5.70 -12.80 10.33
C TYR A 153 6.34 -11.91 9.26
N SER A 154 5.92 -10.65 9.18
CA SER A 154 6.39 -9.68 8.18
C SER A 154 7.32 -8.66 8.83
N TYR A 155 8.54 -8.56 8.34
CA TYR A 155 9.55 -7.62 8.83
C TYR A 155 9.76 -6.50 7.82
N GLU A 156 9.87 -5.28 8.30
CA GLU A 156 10.24 -4.11 7.52
C GLU A 156 11.16 -3.21 8.35
N SER A 157 12.36 -2.95 7.86
CA SER A 157 13.34 -2.17 8.61
C SER A 157 13.08 -0.67 8.60
N ASN A 158 12.43 -0.17 7.54
CA ASN A 158 12.21 1.26 7.36
C ASN A 158 10.85 1.71 7.92
N PRO A 159 10.84 2.54 8.99
CA PRO A 159 9.59 3.03 9.60
C PRO A 159 8.76 3.90 8.65
N ASP A 160 9.39 4.59 7.69
CA ASP A 160 8.64 5.39 6.71
C ASP A 160 7.93 4.51 5.68
N VAL A 161 8.47 3.33 5.36
CA VAL A 161 7.76 2.32 4.54
C VAL A 161 6.58 1.74 5.31
N ILE A 162 6.73 1.49 6.63
CA ILE A 162 5.60 1.09 7.49
C ILE A 162 4.50 2.16 7.48
N TRP A 163 4.89 3.44 7.53
CA TRP A 163 3.92 4.53 7.42
C TRP A 163 3.22 4.54 6.05
N LEU A 164 3.93 4.39 4.92
CA LEU A 164 3.29 4.25 3.60
C LEU A 164 2.31 3.07 3.57
N ARG A 165 2.70 1.93 4.16
CA ARG A 165 1.86 0.74 4.28
C ARG A 165 0.56 1.03 5.04
N SER A 166 0.60 1.85 6.08
CA SER A 166 -0.60 2.22 6.86
C SER A 166 -1.61 3.05 6.07
N LEU A 167 -1.15 3.81 5.07
CA LEU A 167 -1.98 4.63 4.18
C LEU A 167 -2.39 3.92 2.89
N ASN A 168 -1.83 2.75 2.61
CA ASN A 168 -2.13 2.00 1.40
C ASN A 168 -3.33 1.07 1.61
N PRO A 169 -4.46 1.28 0.92
CA PRO A 169 -5.66 0.45 1.09
C PRO A 169 -5.49 -1.00 0.62
N TRP A 170 -4.44 -1.30 -0.15
CA TRP A 170 -4.10 -2.64 -0.61
C TRP A 170 -3.22 -3.42 0.38
N SER A 171 -2.66 -2.75 1.38
CA SER A 171 -1.88 -3.39 2.44
C SER A 171 -2.80 -4.12 3.41
N PRO A 172 -2.37 -5.27 3.97
CA PRO A 172 -3.14 -5.93 5.00
C PRO A 172 -3.16 -5.08 6.28
N ASN A 173 -4.33 -4.91 6.83
CA ASN A 173 -4.56 -4.17 8.07
C ASN A 173 -5.60 -4.91 8.91
N ASN A 174 -5.85 -4.43 10.11
CA ASN A 174 -6.80 -5.04 11.05
C ASN A 174 -8.23 -5.19 10.52
N ARG A 175 -8.61 -4.46 9.45
CA ARG A 175 -9.92 -4.60 8.81
C ARG A 175 -10.03 -5.85 7.94
N TRP A 176 -8.91 -6.30 7.38
CA TRP A 176 -8.89 -7.50 6.53
C TRP A 176 -8.80 -8.78 7.34
N LEU A 177 -8.09 -8.74 8.48
CA LEU A 177 -7.79 -9.94 9.26
C LEU A 177 -9.04 -10.71 9.69
N PRO A 178 -10.14 -10.06 10.13
CA PRO A 178 -11.37 -10.78 10.47
C PRO A 178 -12.06 -11.44 9.27
N GLU A 179 -11.90 -10.86 8.07
CA GLU A 179 -12.60 -11.33 6.86
C GLU A 179 -11.90 -12.51 6.18
N ILE A 180 -10.57 -12.53 6.22
CA ILE A 180 -9.77 -13.50 5.45
C ILE A 180 -9.14 -14.59 6.31
N GLY A 181 -9.27 -14.52 7.64
CA GLY A 181 -8.64 -15.43 8.58
C GLY A 181 -7.12 -15.28 8.62
N GLY A 182 -6.47 -16.10 9.44
CA GLY A 182 -5.03 -16.07 9.64
C GLY A 182 -4.58 -14.96 10.59
N ALA A 183 -3.28 -14.94 10.90
CA ALA A 183 -2.67 -13.97 11.78
C ALA A 183 -1.49 -13.29 11.08
N LEU A 184 -1.31 -12.01 11.38
CA LEU A 184 -0.20 -11.20 10.88
C LEU A 184 0.50 -10.53 12.05
N THR A 185 1.80 -10.76 12.15
CA THR A 185 2.69 -9.97 13.00
C THR A 185 3.58 -9.11 12.12
N LEU A 186 3.38 -7.79 12.18
CA LEU A 186 4.25 -6.83 11.51
C LEU A 186 5.28 -6.33 12.52
N THR A 187 6.56 -6.52 12.22
CA THR A 187 7.67 -6.07 13.05
C THR A 187 8.50 -5.03 12.31
N THR A 188 8.66 -3.86 12.93
CA THR A 188 9.65 -2.88 12.47
C THR A 188 11.02 -3.29 12.96
N GLY A 189 11.94 -3.58 12.06
CA GLY A 189 13.29 -3.99 12.39
C GLY A 189 13.95 -4.82 11.31
N ASP A 190 15.27 -5.00 11.46
CA ASP A 190 16.07 -5.81 10.55
C ASP A 190 15.90 -7.31 10.86
N ILE A 191 15.52 -8.07 9.83
CA ILE A 191 15.41 -9.52 9.95
C ILE A 191 16.78 -10.18 10.20
N ALA A 192 17.86 -9.61 9.69
CA ALA A 192 19.21 -10.17 9.90
C ALA A 192 19.56 -10.27 11.40
N GLU A 193 19.11 -9.32 12.22
CA GLU A 193 19.30 -9.34 13.66
C GLU A 193 18.42 -10.40 14.36
N ARG A 194 17.31 -10.80 13.74
CA ARG A 194 16.29 -11.65 14.35
C ARG A 194 16.38 -13.10 13.92
N ILE A 195 16.77 -13.36 12.68
CA ILE A 195 16.72 -14.70 12.10
C ILE A 195 17.58 -15.71 12.88
N ALA A 196 18.72 -15.28 13.40
CA ALA A 196 19.61 -16.12 14.21
C ALA A 196 19.01 -16.52 15.57
N THR A 197 17.99 -15.80 16.05
CA THR A 197 17.30 -16.06 17.32
C THR A 197 16.00 -16.85 17.15
N MET A 198 15.57 -17.10 15.94
CA MET A 198 14.38 -17.89 15.67
C MET A 198 14.66 -19.37 15.97
N PRO A 199 13.71 -20.08 16.61
CA PRO A 199 13.85 -21.52 16.84
C PRO A 199 13.99 -22.26 15.51
N SER A 200 14.82 -23.29 15.49
CA SER A 200 14.91 -24.19 14.33
C SER A 200 13.54 -24.78 14.00
N GLU A 201 13.26 -24.96 12.72
CA GLU A 201 12.01 -25.57 12.22
C GLU A 201 10.73 -24.81 12.62
N SER A 202 10.84 -23.52 12.98
CA SER A 202 9.69 -22.69 13.39
C SER A 202 8.94 -22.04 12.21
N ILE A 203 9.46 -22.11 10.99
CA ILE A 203 8.94 -21.48 9.78
C ILE A 203 8.85 -22.51 8.66
N ASP A 204 7.70 -22.59 8.00
CA ASP A 204 7.44 -23.52 6.88
C ASP A 204 7.90 -22.97 5.54
N ALA A 205 7.90 -21.64 5.36
CA ALA A 205 8.33 -20.99 4.13
C ALA A 205 8.82 -19.57 4.38
N ILE A 206 9.80 -19.14 3.58
CA ILE A 206 10.38 -17.80 3.61
C ILE A 206 10.10 -17.11 2.27
N LEU A 207 9.62 -15.88 2.33
CA LEU A 207 9.55 -14.93 1.22
C LEU A 207 10.66 -13.90 1.44
N HIS A 208 11.66 -13.91 0.55
CA HIS A 208 12.79 -12.99 0.60
C HIS A 208 12.89 -12.23 -0.71
N ASP A 209 12.46 -10.98 -0.71
CA ASP A 209 12.49 -10.08 -1.89
C ASP A 209 13.11 -8.74 -1.46
N PRO A 210 14.41 -8.71 -1.16
CA PRO A 210 15.07 -7.52 -0.65
C PRO A 210 15.14 -6.43 -1.71
N PRO A 211 15.30 -5.16 -1.31
CA PRO A 211 15.65 -4.07 -2.21
C PRO A 211 16.90 -4.42 -3.03
N ARG A 212 17.09 -3.74 -4.18
CA ARG A 212 18.26 -3.97 -5.03
C ARG A 212 19.56 -3.89 -4.22
N PHE A 213 20.56 -4.70 -4.60
CA PHE A 213 21.87 -4.78 -3.94
C PHE A 213 22.50 -3.42 -3.58
N GLY A 214 22.38 -2.42 -4.47
CA GLY A 214 22.87 -1.06 -4.20
C GLY A 214 22.15 -0.29 -3.08
N ILE A 215 21.04 -0.82 -2.54
CA ILE A 215 20.25 -0.20 -1.47
C ILE A 215 20.41 -0.98 -0.15
N ALA A 216 20.49 -2.30 -0.22
CA ALA A 216 20.54 -3.20 0.94
C ALA A 216 21.41 -4.42 0.62
N GLY A 217 22.68 -4.17 0.31
CA GLY A 217 23.63 -5.22 -0.08
C GLY A 217 23.86 -6.29 1.00
N GLU A 218 23.72 -5.92 2.26
CA GLU A 218 23.83 -6.81 3.42
C GLU A 218 22.78 -7.93 3.45
N LEU A 219 21.63 -7.73 2.77
CA LEU A 219 20.56 -8.74 2.69
C LEU A 219 20.85 -9.84 1.64
N TYR A 220 21.96 -9.72 0.90
CA TYR A 220 22.36 -10.69 -0.13
C TYR A 220 23.55 -11.56 0.27
N SER A 221 24.01 -11.45 1.52
CA SER A 221 25.17 -12.21 2.04
C SER A 221 24.72 -13.46 2.84
#